data_12990ab3386af3be4fb600a7924cd051
#
_entry.id   12990ab3386af3be4fb600a7924cd051
#
_cell.length_a   1.000
_cell.length_b   1.000
_cell.length_c   1.000
_cell.angle_alpha   90.00
_cell.angle_beta   90.00
_cell.angle_gamma   90.00
#
_symmetry.space_group_name_H-M   'P 1'
#
loop_
_entity.id
_entity.type
_entity.pdbx_description
1 polymer ?
#
loop_
_entity_poly.entity_id
_entity_poly.type
_entity_poly.pdbx_seq_one_letter_code
_entity_poly.pdbx_strand_id
1 'polypeptide(L)'
;MSTNKKTNKPAEDATAILQALIAQGRKEGMIRATELNAQLEKLDLSPEKIEEIYDRFEAMNIQIIGNELDLDLGDDLGDDLGDDLDLVDLKEEDLIDPVDLAAEYNLDDPVRMYLKEIGQVKLLSAEEEVELAKRVAEGDQAAKNKLTEANLRLVVSIAKKYSGRGLHILDLIQEGNTGLIRAVDKFDWTKGNKFSTYATWWIRQAITRAIADQARTIRVPVHMVEVINKATRCNRKLVQELGREPTVEEIAAELGLPVEKIIEANRTAADTLSLDTPVGDEEDTSIGSFVEDDRTPGPADATSNAMLAEALKEILDTLTEREADVLKMRFGMYDGRTHTLEEVGQIFGVTRERIRQIENKAIRKLRHPSRAKRIKDFYC
;
A
#
# COMPACT_ATOMS: atom_id res chain seq x y z
N MET A 1 -55.95 -3.95 6.08
CA MET A 1 -55.49 -2.93 5.11
C MET A 1 -54.88 -1.78 5.88
N SER A 2 -53.56 -1.75 5.96
CA SER A 2 -52.82 -0.59 6.41
C SER A 2 -51.44 -0.71 5.80
N THR A 3 -51.23 -0.01 4.73
CA THR A 3 -50.07 0.00 3.88
C THR A 3 -48.94 0.78 4.54
N ASN A 4 -47.84 0.12 4.64
CA ASN A 4 -46.52 0.58 5.04
C ASN A 4 -46.08 1.79 4.19
N LYS A 5 -45.93 2.97 4.82
CA LYS A 5 -45.26 4.16 4.29
C LYS A 5 -44.08 4.46 5.21
N LYS A 6 -42.98 3.76 5.06
CA LYS A 6 -41.68 4.14 5.64
C LYS A 6 -40.61 3.64 4.68
N THR A 7 -40.09 4.50 3.80
CA THR A 7 -38.75 4.47 3.20
C THR A 7 -38.68 5.51 2.08
N ASN A 8 -38.45 6.79 2.40
CA ASN A 8 -37.90 7.74 1.41
C ASN A 8 -37.33 9.04 2.04
N LYS A 9 -37.02 9.07 3.35
CA LYS A 9 -36.42 10.26 3.97
C LYS A 9 -34.91 10.43 3.82
N PRO A 10 -34.05 9.39 3.75
CA PRO A 10 -32.60 9.62 3.66
C PRO A 10 -32.11 10.10 2.28
N ALA A 11 -32.83 9.85 1.19
CA ALA A 11 -32.41 10.25 -0.16
C ALA A 11 -32.73 11.73 -0.50
N GLU A 12 -33.77 12.30 0.10
CA GLU A 12 -34.12 13.72 -0.09
C GLU A 12 -33.18 14.63 0.72
N ASP A 13 -32.77 14.22 1.91
CA ASP A 13 -31.80 14.96 2.73
C ASP A 13 -30.40 14.97 2.10
N ALA A 14 -29.97 13.85 1.46
CA ALA A 14 -28.70 13.76 0.77
C ALA A 14 -28.60 14.68 -0.46
N THR A 15 -29.69 14.76 -1.24
CA THR A 15 -29.71 15.65 -2.41
C THR A 15 -29.76 17.13 -2.02
N ALA A 16 -30.40 17.46 -0.91
CA ALA A 16 -30.44 18.82 -0.39
C ALA A 16 -29.07 19.30 0.13
N ILE A 17 -28.32 18.43 0.82
CA ILE A 17 -26.96 18.72 1.31
C ILE A 17 -25.99 18.92 0.13
N LEU A 18 -26.04 18.04 -0.88
CA LEU A 18 -25.22 18.17 -2.09
C LEU A 18 -25.53 19.44 -2.88
N GLN A 19 -26.80 19.83 -2.98
CA GLN A 19 -27.17 21.08 -3.64
C GLN A 19 -26.71 22.31 -2.87
N ALA A 20 -26.72 22.28 -1.53
CA ALA A 20 -26.19 23.35 -0.70
C ALA A 20 -24.68 23.51 -0.86
N LEU A 21 -23.92 22.40 -0.90
CA LEU A 21 -22.47 22.40 -1.14
C LEU A 21 -22.12 22.93 -2.54
N ILE A 22 -22.86 22.52 -3.57
CA ILE A 22 -22.69 23.04 -4.94
C ILE A 22 -23.01 24.55 -5.01
N ALA A 23 -24.01 25.01 -4.29
CA ALA A 23 -24.38 26.43 -4.25
C ALA A 23 -23.31 27.26 -3.51
N GLN A 24 -22.70 26.71 -2.46
CA GLN A 24 -21.58 27.33 -1.74
C GLN A 24 -20.33 27.38 -2.61
N GLY A 25 -19.95 26.27 -3.25
CA GLY A 25 -18.81 26.21 -4.17
C GLY A 25 -18.93 27.13 -5.38
N ARG A 26 -20.14 27.33 -5.90
CA ARG A 26 -20.39 28.32 -6.99
C ARG A 26 -20.27 29.78 -6.54
N LYS A 27 -20.51 30.07 -5.25
CA LYS A 27 -20.37 31.43 -4.70
C LYS A 27 -18.92 31.79 -4.38
N GLU A 28 -18.17 30.84 -3.86
CA GLU A 28 -16.83 31.06 -3.34
C GLU A 28 -15.74 30.64 -4.37
N GLY A 29 -16.12 29.92 -5.43
CA GLY A 29 -15.20 29.38 -6.46
C GLY A 29 -14.34 28.21 -5.96
N MET A 30 -14.39 27.90 -4.66
CA MET A 30 -13.59 26.89 -3.99
C MET A 30 -14.37 26.25 -2.82
N ILE A 31 -14.08 24.98 -2.53
CA ILE A 31 -14.61 24.27 -1.34
C ILE A 31 -13.44 23.58 -0.63
N ARG A 32 -13.43 23.56 0.69
CA ARG A 32 -12.44 22.82 1.48
C ARG A 32 -12.79 21.33 1.50
N ALA A 33 -11.81 20.47 1.18
CA ALA A 33 -12.01 19.03 1.18
C ALA A 33 -12.45 18.49 2.55
N THR A 34 -11.98 19.09 3.65
CA THR A 34 -12.39 18.74 5.01
C THR A 34 -13.89 18.99 5.27
N GLU A 35 -14.46 20.07 4.74
CA GLU A 35 -15.89 20.34 4.84
C GLU A 35 -16.71 19.40 3.94
N LEU A 36 -16.19 19.09 2.76
CA LEU A 36 -16.79 18.15 1.82
C LEU A 36 -16.83 16.74 2.43
N ASN A 37 -15.72 16.24 2.92
CA ASN A 37 -15.61 14.90 3.52
C ASN A 37 -16.44 14.75 4.79
N ALA A 38 -16.45 15.74 5.71
CA ALA A 38 -17.27 15.73 6.90
C ALA A 38 -18.78 15.72 6.61
N GLN A 39 -19.20 16.20 5.44
CA GLN A 39 -20.59 16.13 5.00
C GLN A 39 -20.91 14.82 4.27
N LEU A 40 -19.94 14.28 3.50
CA LEU A 40 -20.07 12.99 2.81
C LEU A 40 -20.07 11.81 3.76
N GLU A 41 -19.28 11.84 4.85
CA GLU A 41 -19.31 10.83 5.92
C GLU A 41 -20.68 10.73 6.61
N LYS A 42 -21.40 11.85 6.77
CA LYS A 42 -22.75 11.83 7.34
C LYS A 42 -23.78 11.15 6.44
N LEU A 43 -23.45 10.96 5.15
CA LEU A 43 -24.37 10.41 4.14
C LEU A 43 -24.17 8.92 3.87
N ASP A 44 -23.16 8.27 4.48
CA ASP A 44 -22.85 6.84 4.37
C ASP A 44 -22.92 6.31 2.92
N LEU A 45 -22.25 7.05 2.01
CA LEU A 45 -22.25 6.78 0.57
C LEU A 45 -21.18 5.75 0.19
N SER A 46 -21.46 4.95 -0.84
CA SER A 46 -20.45 4.02 -1.38
C SER A 46 -19.29 4.77 -2.05
N PRO A 47 -18.06 4.20 -2.04
CA PRO A 47 -16.86 4.83 -2.65
C PRO A 47 -17.07 5.30 -4.08
N GLU A 48 -17.79 4.52 -4.91
CA GLU A 48 -18.11 4.85 -6.31
C GLU A 48 -18.94 6.13 -6.46
N LYS A 49 -19.86 6.37 -5.52
CA LYS A 49 -20.67 7.60 -5.53
C LYS A 49 -19.92 8.83 -5.04
N ILE A 50 -18.93 8.61 -4.18
CA ILE A 50 -18.03 9.68 -3.72
C ILE A 50 -17.18 10.16 -4.91
N GLU A 51 -16.65 9.24 -5.71
CA GLU A 51 -15.88 9.54 -6.92
C GLU A 51 -16.73 10.30 -7.96
N GLU A 52 -17.97 9.88 -8.22
CA GLU A 52 -18.91 10.61 -9.08
C GLU A 52 -19.19 12.05 -8.61
N ILE A 53 -19.18 12.29 -7.30
CA ILE A 53 -19.38 13.61 -6.72
C ILE A 53 -18.15 14.49 -6.94
N TYR A 54 -16.95 13.96 -6.76
CA TYR A 54 -15.69 14.67 -7.04
C TYR A 54 -15.60 15.07 -8.53
N ASP A 55 -15.84 14.15 -9.45
CA ASP A 55 -15.87 14.39 -10.89
C ASP A 55 -16.88 15.49 -11.26
N ARG A 56 -18.01 15.55 -10.56
CA ARG A 56 -19.06 16.54 -10.79
C ARG A 56 -18.67 17.94 -10.30
N PHE A 57 -17.89 18.05 -9.23
CA PHE A 57 -17.33 19.32 -8.77
C PHE A 57 -16.25 19.82 -9.73
N GLU A 58 -15.40 18.94 -10.23
CA GLU A 58 -14.36 19.24 -11.21
C GLU A 58 -14.98 19.71 -12.54
N ALA A 59 -16.02 19.02 -13.03
CA ALA A 59 -16.76 19.40 -14.22
C ALA A 59 -17.46 20.78 -14.10
N MET A 60 -17.74 21.23 -12.87
CA MET A 60 -18.31 22.56 -12.60
C MET A 60 -17.26 23.65 -12.36
N ASN A 61 -15.96 23.33 -12.54
CA ASN A 61 -14.83 24.23 -12.35
C ASN A 61 -14.75 24.82 -10.91
N ILE A 62 -15.18 24.04 -9.91
CA ILE A 62 -15.08 24.39 -8.50
C ILE A 62 -13.77 23.77 -7.99
N GLN A 63 -12.80 24.61 -7.60
CA GLN A 63 -11.54 24.10 -7.03
C GLN A 63 -11.77 23.54 -5.64
N ILE A 64 -11.47 22.25 -5.45
CA ILE A 64 -11.48 21.63 -4.14
C ILE A 64 -10.09 21.88 -3.54
N ILE A 65 -10.03 22.78 -2.56
CA ILE A 65 -8.79 23.12 -1.84
C ILE A 65 -8.68 22.19 -0.63
N GLY A 66 -7.59 21.43 -0.59
CA GLY A 66 -7.33 20.47 0.50
C GLY A 66 -7.88 19.09 0.15
N ASN A 67 -7.41 18.48 -0.92
CA ASN A 67 -7.47 17.02 -1.03
C ASN A 67 -6.60 16.47 0.10
N GLU A 68 -7.17 15.59 0.93
CA GLU A 68 -6.47 14.88 2.02
C GLU A 68 -5.21 14.12 1.53
N LEU A 69 -5.02 13.99 0.23
CA LEU A 69 -3.84 13.42 -0.38
C LEU A 69 -2.61 14.35 -0.43
N ASP A 70 -2.79 15.67 -0.24
CA ASP A 70 -1.68 16.63 -0.40
C ASP A 70 -1.31 17.42 0.87
N LEU A 71 -2.09 17.42 1.94
CA LEU A 71 -1.88 18.39 3.02
C LEU A 71 -1.78 17.82 4.45
N ASP A 72 -2.30 16.64 4.76
CA ASP A 72 -2.30 16.14 6.16
C ASP A 72 -1.21 15.10 6.46
N LEU A 73 -0.51 14.61 5.43
CA LEU A 73 0.66 13.72 5.60
C LEU A 73 1.97 14.51 5.86
N GLY A 74 1.93 15.85 5.77
CA GLY A 74 3.10 16.71 5.78
C GLY A 74 3.64 17.06 7.15
N ASP A 75 2.79 17.43 8.07
CA ASP A 75 3.25 17.94 9.38
C ASP A 75 3.50 16.80 10.38
N ASP A 76 2.68 15.77 10.37
CA ASP A 76 2.74 14.70 11.38
C ASP A 76 3.86 13.67 11.13
N LEU A 77 4.16 13.33 9.86
CA LEU A 77 5.28 12.42 9.52
C LEU A 77 6.65 13.08 9.64
N GLY A 78 6.72 14.37 9.33
CA GLY A 78 7.97 15.15 9.43
C GLY A 78 8.38 15.35 10.87
N ASP A 79 7.45 15.70 11.75
CA ASP A 79 7.69 15.88 13.17
C ASP A 79 7.85 14.55 13.90
N ASP A 80 7.10 13.54 13.51
CA ASP A 80 7.08 12.23 14.20
C ASP A 80 8.34 11.38 13.98
N LEU A 81 9.03 11.54 12.84
CA LEU A 81 10.33 10.91 12.57
C LEU A 81 11.52 11.84 12.90
N GLY A 82 11.25 13.09 13.21
CA GLY A 82 12.23 14.16 13.32
C GLY A 82 12.50 14.72 14.70
N ASP A 83 11.74 14.34 15.74
CA ASP A 83 11.93 14.90 17.09
C ASP A 83 13.22 14.43 17.79
N ASP A 84 13.83 13.33 17.33
CA ASP A 84 15.21 12.94 17.71
C ASP A 84 16.30 13.68 16.87
N LEU A 85 15.89 14.45 15.87
CA LEU A 85 16.74 15.26 15.04
C LEU A 85 16.26 16.69 15.20
N ASP A 86 16.87 17.42 16.15
CA ASP A 86 16.68 18.86 16.31
C ASP A 86 16.42 19.54 14.98
N LEU A 87 15.37 20.38 14.92
CA LEU A 87 15.13 21.39 13.89
C LEU A 87 16.33 22.38 13.85
N VAL A 88 17.51 21.83 13.60
CA VAL A 88 18.69 22.63 13.34
C VAL A 88 18.48 23.20 11.95
N ASP A 89 18.25 24.49 11.86
CA ASP A 89 18.55 25.24 10.64
C ASP A 89 19.90 24.75 10.14
N LEU A 90 19.87 23.91 9.09
CA LEU A 90 21.10 23.42 8.46
C LEU A 90 21.85 24.64 7.96
N LYS A 91 22.84 25.08 8.75
CA LYS A 91 23.75 26.09 8.32
C LYS A 91 24.60 25.56 7.17
N GLU A 92 25.08 26.43 6.31
CA GLU A 92 25.99 26.05 5.23
C GLU A 92 27.22 25.28 5.73
N GLU A 93 27.57 25.46 7.01
CA GLU A 93 28.65 24.75 7.73
C GLU A 93 28.31 23.27 8.03
N ASP A 94 27.02 22.89 8.04
CA ASP A 94 26.54 21.51 8.26
C ASP A 94 26.46 20.68 6.96
N LEU A 95 26.75 21.30 5.82
CA LEU A 95 26.88 20.61 4.53
C LEU A 95 28.15 19.75 4.56
N ILE A 96 27.96 18.48 4.87
CA ILE A 96 29.04 17.50 4.87
C ILE A 96 29.69 17.50 3.49
N ASP A 97 31.02 17.56 3.46
CA ASP A 97 31.73 17.44 2.20
C ASP A 97 31.51 16.02 1.63
N PRO A 98 30.94 15.89 0.42
CA PRO A 98 30.69 14.60 -0.19
C PRO A 98 31.96 13.72 -0.29
N VAL A 99 33.13 14.33 -0.37
CA VAL A 99 34.41 13.64 -0.44
C VAL A 99 34.78 13.01 0.90
N ASP A 100 34.52 13.69 2.02
CA ASP A 100 34.73 13.14 3.37
C ASP A 100 33.75 12.01 3.67
N LEU A 101 32.51 12.15 3.22
CA LEU A 101 31.51 11.11 3.30
C LEU A 101 31.92 9.85 2.51
N ALA A 102 32.49 10.03 1.34
CA ALA A 102 32.99 8.93 0.53
C ALA A 102 34.17 8.17 1.17
N ALA A 103 34.89 8.81 2.10
CA ALA A 103 35.99 8.18 2.84
C ALA A 103 35.49 7.39 4.07
N GLU A 104 34.37 7.80 4.66
CA GLU A 104 33.77 7.19 5.86
C GLU A 104 33.11 5.83 5.57
N TYR A 105 32.61 5.64 4.35
CA TYR A 105 32.03 4.38 3.90
C TYR A 105 33.06 3.59 3.10
N ASN A 106 33.23 2.29 3.39
CA ASN A 106 33.93 1.32 2.51
C ASN A 106 33.07 1.08 1.26
N LEU A 107 32.99 2.10 0.42
CA LEU A 107 31.99 2.20 -0.61
C LEU A 107 32.40 1.46 -1.86
N ASP A 108 31.60 0.49 -2.25
CA ASP A 108 31.52 0.04 -3.62
C ASP A 108 31.34 1.22 -4.57
N ASP A 109 32.04 1.19 -5.68
CA ASP A 109 32.23 2.26 -6.65
C ASP A 109 31.04 3.20 -6.99
N PRO A 110 29.76 2.76 -7.06
CA PRO A 110 28.69 3.64 -7.54
C PRO A 110 28.38 4.82 -6.62
N VAL A 111 28.36 4.60 -5.29
CA VAL A 111 28.06 5.67 -4.32
C VAL A 111 29.17 6.70 -4.31
N ARG A 112 30.42 6.22 -4.30
CA ARG A 112 31.61 7.05 -4.30
C ARG A 112 31.71 7.88 -5.58
N MET A 113 31.40 7.28 -6.72
CA MET A 113 31.37 7.97 -8.02
C MET A 113 30.33 9.09 -8.01
N TYR A 114 29.09 8.80 -7.56
CA TYR A 114 28.05 9.80 -7.45
C TYR A 114 28.43 10.97 -6.52
N LEU A 115 28.96 10.68 -5.32
CA LEU A 115 29.38 11.70 -4.37
C LEU A 115 30.52 12.59 -4.93
N LYS A 116 31.46 12.01 -5.67
CA LYS A 116 32.51 12.74 -6.34
C LYS A 116 31.97 13.67 -7.44
N GLU A 117 30.97 13.21 -8.18
CA GLU A 117 30.34 13.99 -9.26
C GLU A 117 29.59 15.20 -8.73
N ILE A 118 28.74 15.03 -7.71
CA ILE A 118 28.01 16.16 -7.09
C ILE A 118 28.93 17.13 -6.39
N GLY A 119 30.11 16.69 -5.89
CA GLY A 119 31.11 17.52 -5.24
C GLY A 119 31.77 18.51 -6.20
N GLN A 120 31.76 18.29 -7.52
CA GLN A 120 32.33 19.18 -8.52
C GLN A 120 31.46 20.42 -8.79
N VAL A 121 30.18 20.37 -8.46
CA VAL A 121 29.26 21.49 -8.67
C VAL A 121 29.48 22.56 -7.61
N LYS A 122 29.64 23.82 -8.06
CA LYS A 122 29.85 24.95 -7.16
C LYS A 122 28.55 25.30 -6.43
N LEU A 123 28.67 25.67 -5.16
CA LEU A 123 27.58 26.23 -4.39
C LEU A 123 27.14 27.58 -4.96
N LEU A 124 25.84 27.87 -4.90
CA LEU A 124 25.28 29.14 -5.36
C LEU A 124 25.32 30.19 -4.24
N SER A 125 25.51 31.46 -4.60
CA SER A 125 25.27 32.57 -3.69
C SER A 125 23.76 32.86 -3.58
N ALA A 126 23.34 33.52 -2.50
CA ALA A 126 21.93 33.89 -2.30
C ALA A 126 21.36 34.76 -3.45
N GLU A 127 22.19 35.57 -4.07
CA GLU A 127 21.82 36.41 -5.22
C GLU A 127 21.57 35.54 -6.47
N GLU A 128 22.47 34.57 -6.72
CA GLU A 128 22.34 33.62 -7.83
C GLU A 128 21.13 32.68 -7.66
N GLU A 129 20.81 32.27 -6.41
CA GLU A 129 19.60 31.47 -6.13
C GLU A 129 18.35 32.24 -6.55
N VAL A 130 18.21 33.49 -6.18
CA VAL A 130 17.06 34.34 -6.53
C VAL A 130 16.99 34.58 -8.03
N GLU A 131 18.11 34.80 -8.71
CA GLU A 131 18.16 35.00 -10.16
C GLU A 131 17.70 33.73 -10.90
N LEU A 132 18.23 32.56 -10.50
CA LEU A 132 17.82 31.28 -11.07
C LEU A 132 16.37 31.00 -10.79
N ALA A 133 15.86 31.26 -9.58
CA ALA A 133 14.47 31.05 -9.23
C ALA A 133 13.51 31.90 -10.10
N LYS A 134 13.87 33.12 -10.44
CA LYS A 134 13.12 33.96 -11.38
C LYS A 134 13.03 33.33 -12.77
N ARG A 135 14.19 32.86 -13.28
CA ARG A 135 14.22 32.18 -14.59
C ARG A 135 13.46 30.87 -14.61
N VAL A 136 13.46 30.12 -13.49
CA VAL A 136 12.63 28.92 -13.34
C VAL A 136 11.15 29.28 -13.43
N ALA A 137 10.71 30.37 -12.79
CA ALA A 137 9.33 30.85 -12.87
C ALA A 137 8.92 31.25 -14.30
N GLU A 138 9.89 31.68 -15.14
CA GLU A 138 9.71 31.96 -16.57
C GLU A 138 9.71 30.69 -17.44
N GLY A 139 9.96 29.50 -16.85
CA GLY A 139 9.96 28.21 -17.55
C GLY A 139 11.32 27.78 -18.12
N ASP A 140 12.43 28.42 -17.71
CA ASP A 140 13.77 28.04 -18.16
C ASP A 140 14.25 26.72 -17.54
N GLN A 141 14.27 25.67 -18.35
CA GLN A 141 14.70 24.33 -17.94
C GLN A 141 16.19 24.27 -17.58
N ALA A 142 17.03 25.09 -18.22
CA ALA A 142 18.46 25.13 -17.90
C ALA A 142 18.71 25.74 -16.50
N ALA A 143 17.93 26.76 -16.13
CA ALA A 143 17.98 27.35 -14.79
C ALA A 143 17.48 26.35 -13.73
N LYS A 144 16.42 25.60 -14.03
CA LYS A 144 15.90 24.52 -13.16
C LYS A 144 16.96 23.46 -12.90
N ASN A 145 17.60 22.95 -13.94
CA ASN A 145 18.65 21.94 -13.80
C ASN A 145 19.82 22.48 -12.96
N LYS A 146 20.29 23.70 -13.24
CA LYS A 146 21.40 24.33 -12.51
C LYS A 146 21.08 24.53 -11.02
N LEU A 147 19.86 24.97 -10.69
CA LEU A 147 19.43 25.14 -9.30
C LEU A 147 19.33 23.79 -8.59
N THR A 148 18.84 22.74 -9.28
CA THR A 148 18.76 21.38 -8.73
C THR A 148 20.14 20.80 -8.48
N GLU A 149 21.05 20.84 -9.47
CA GLU A 149 22.40 20.29 -9.38
C GLU A 149 23.22 20.91 -8.23
N ALA A 150 23.13 22.24 -8.04
CA ALA A 150 23.83 22.92 -6.97
C ALA A 150 23.36 22.54 -5.56
N ASN A 151 22.12 21.99 -5.44
CA ASN A 151 21.52 21.60 -4.16
C ASN A 151 21.51 20.08 -3.91
N LEU A 152 22.11 19.25 -4.75
CA LEU A 152 22.24 17.81 -4.52
C LEU A 152 23.00 17.47 -3.24
N ARG A 153 23.98 18.28 -2.85
CA ARG A 153 24.73 18.13 -1.60
C ARG A 153 23.83 18.24 -0.36
N LEU A 154 22.81 19.09 -0.41
CA LEU A 154 21.81 19.23 0.65
C LEU A 154 20.99 17.93 0.80
N VAL A 155 20.60 17.31 -0.31
CA VAL A 155 19.88 16.03 -0.27
C VAL A 155 20.70 14.95 0.41
N VAL A 156 22.00 14.84 0.09
CA VAL A 156 22.89 13.84 0.69
C VAL A 156 23.03 14.05 2.20
N SER A 157 23.20 15.30 2.66
CA SER A 157 23.32 15.61 4.09
C SER A 157 22.04 15.20 4.88
N ILE A 158 20.87 15.37 4.27
CA ILE A 158 19.60 14.95 4.87
C ILE A 158 19.46 13.42 4.81
N ALA A 159 19.71 12.79 3.64
CA ALA A 159 19.59 11.35 3.46
C ALA A 159 20.48 10.54 4.40
N LYS A 160 21.69 11.02 4.71
CA LYS A 160 22.62 10.41 5.68
C LYS A 160 21.94 10.18 7.05
N LYS A 161 21.12 11.13 7.52
CA LYS A 161 20.41 11.05 8.80
C LYS A 161 19.36 9.93 8.84
N TYR A 162 18.90 9.49 7.68
CA TYR A 162 17.90 8.42 7.51
C TYR A 162 18.52 7.07 7.12
N SER A 163 19.85 6.98 7.03
CA SER A 163 20.56 5.73 6.74
C SER A 163 20.27 4.67 7.79
N GLY A 164 20.18 3.39 7.38
CA GLY A 164 19.90 2.26 8.28
C GLY A 164 18.43 2.05 8.64
N ARG A 165 17.49 2.77 8.02
CA ARG A 165 16.04 2.62 8.27
C ARG A 165 15.33 1.73 7.24
N GLY A 166 16.04 0.76 6.67
CA GLY A 166 15.45 -0.25 5.76
C GLY A 166 15.62 0.03 4.27
N LEU A 167 16.08 1.23 3.88
CA LEU A 167 16.43 1.56 2.50
C LEU A 167 17.92 1.80 2.34
N HIS A 168 18.45 1.49 1.15
CA HIS A 168 19.84 1.76 0.82
C HIS A 168 20.08 3.28 0.67
N ILE A 169 21.28 3.75 1.01
CA ILE A 169 21.60 5.19 0.98
C ILE A 169 21.35 5.82 -0.40
N LEU A 170 21.66 5.13 -1.48
CA LEU A 170 21.41 5.63 -2.84
C LEU A 170 19.91 5.80 -3.13
N ASP A 171 19.08 4.88 -2.65
CA ASP A 171 17.63 4.97 -2.84
C ASP A 171 17.06 6.15 -2.06
N LEU A 172 17.53 6.37 -0.82
CA LEU A 172 17.16 7.54 -0.03
C LEU A 172 17.55 8.86 -0.71
N ILE A 173 18.76 8.90 -1.32
CA ILE A 173 19.22 10.07 -2.08
C ILE A 173 18.32 10.31 -3.30
N GLN A 174 17.95 9.27 -4.06
CA GLN A 174 17.13 9.43 -5.26
C GLN A 174 15.69 9.85 -4.94
N GLU A 175 15.12 9.32 -3.88
CA GLU A 175 13.81 9.79 -3.40
C GLU A 175 13.88 11.24 -2.89
N GLY A 176 14.98 11.58 -2.18
CA GLY A 176 15.27 12.96 -1.78
C GLY A 176 15.44 13.90 -2.97
N ASN A 177 16.12 13.47 -4.04
CA ASN A 177 16.26 14.23 -5.28
C ASN A 177 14.90 14.48 -5.94
N THR A 178 13.99 13.51 -5.89
CA THR A 178 12.61 13.69 -6.36
C THR A 178 11.89 14.78 -5.55
N GLY A 179 12.09 14.80 -4.23
CA GLY A 179 11.60 15.86 -3.35
C GLY A 179 12.22 17.24 -3.69
N LEU A 180 13.53 17.29 -3.93
CA LEU A 180 14.24 18.52 -4.35
C LEU A 180 13.69 19.10 -5.66
N ILE A 181 13.44 18.26 -6.67
CA ILE A 181 12.87 18.71 -7.95
C ILE A 181 11.49 19.34 -7.73
N ARG A 182 10.66 18.74 -6.90
CA ARG A 182 9.34 19.32 -6.54
C ARG A 182 9.50 20.64 -5.78
N ALA A 183 10.51 20.75 -4.91
CA ALA A 183 10.79 22.00 -4.22
C ALA A 183 11.19 23.12 -5.19
N VAL A 184 12.03 22.84 -6.19
CA VAL A 184 12.40 23.79 -7.23
C VAL A 184 11.20 24.29 -8.03
N ASP A 185 10.27 23.38 -8.36
CA ASP A 185 9.06 23.73 -9.12
C ASP A 185 8.07 24.62 -8.33
N LYS A 186 8.05 24.49 -7.01
CA LYS A 186 7.09 25.19 -6.13
C LYS A 186 7.71 26.35 -5.35
N PHE A 187 9.00 26.63 -5.52
CA PHE A 187 9.68 27.67 -4.77
C PHE A 187 9.27 29.07 -5.19
N ASP A 188 8.88 29.88 -4.20
CA ASP A 188 8.50 31.28 -4.38
C ASP A 188 9.56 32.21 -3.78
N TRP A 189 10.38 32.80 -4.65
CA TRP A 189 11.45 33.73 -4.28
C TRP A 189 10.93 35.05 -3.68
N THR A 190 9.64 35.40 -3.89
CA THR A 190 9.06 36.67 -3.39
C THR A 190 8.92 36.68 -1.86
N LYS A 191 8.87 35.52 -1.22
CA LYS A 191 8.73 35.35 0.23
C LYS A 191 10.02 35.68 1.02
N GLY A 192 11.14 35.86 0.35
CA GLY A 192 12.40 36.24 0.99
C GLY A 192 13.11 35.17 1.81
N ASN A 193 12.62 33.94 1.82
CA ASN A 193 13.21 32.78 2.50
C ASN A 193 14.33 32.18 1.63
N LYS A 194 15.36 31.60 2.28
CA LYS A 194 16.40 30.81 1.57
C LYS A 194 15.77 29.56 0.93
N PHE A 195 16.25 29.21 -0.26
CA PHE A 195 15.80 27.98 -0.94
C PHE A 195 16.05 26.73 -0.09
N SER A 196 17.20 26.64 0.58
CA SER A 196 17.56 25.49 1.42
C SER A 196 16.53 25.19 2.52
N THR A 197 15.99 26.22 3.19
CA THR A 197 14.97 26.06 4.24
C THR A 197 13.69 25.45 3.68
N TYR A 198 13.24 25.89 2.51
CA TYR A 198 12.07 25.37 1.84
C TYR A 198 12.30 23.96 1.28
N ALA A 199 13.44 23.73 0.64
CA ALA A 199 13.81 22.45 0.04
C ALA A 199 13.96 21.33 1.09
N THR A 200 14.48 21.64 2.27
CA THR A 200 14.65 20.68 3.36
C THR A 200 13.34 19.99 3.74
N TRP A 201 12.23 20.74 3.77
CA TRP A 201 10.92 20.18 4.05
C TRP A 201 10.48 19.16 2.97
N TRP A 202 10.62 19.51 1.68
CA TRP A 202 10.24 18.62 0.57
C TRP A 202 11.12 17.38 0.48
N ILE A 203 12.43 17.55 0.72
CA ILE A 203 13.39 16.44 0.72
C ILE A 203 13.06 15.46 1.86
N ARG A 204 12.85 15.99 3.08
CA ARG A 204 12.49 15.20 4.23
C ARG A 204 11.19 14.43 3.99
N GLN A 205 10.16 15.11 3.50
CA GLN A 205 8.87 14.52 3.17
C GLN A 205 8.99 13.38 2.16
N ALA A 206 9.77 13.57 1.09
CA ALA A 206 9.98 12.55 0.09
C ALA A 206 10.70 11.31 0.67
N ILE A 207 11.76 11.53 1.46
CA ILE A 207 12.53 10.46 2.10
C ILE A 207 11.67 9.68 3.12
N THR A 208 10.96 10.36 4.01
CA THR A 208 10.12 9.71 5.02
C THR A 208 8.98 8.93 4.41
N ARG A 209 8.36 9.47 3.36
CA ARG A 209 7.33 8.75 2.61
C ARG A 209 7.89 7.51 1.90
N ALA A 210 9.06 7.61 1.28
CA ALA A 210 9.71 6.47 0.64
C ALA A 210 10.05 5.37 1.65
N ILE A 211 10.54 5.72 2.84
CA ILE A 211 10.79 4.76 3.92
C ILE A 211 9.48 4.06 4.34
N ALA A 212 8.41 4.82 4.54
CA ALA A 212 7.12 4.23 4.92
C ALA A 212 6.56 3.27 3.84
N ASP A 213 6.75 3.61 2.56
CA ASP A 213 6.19 2.87 1.43
C ASP A 213 7.02 1.66 1.00
N GLN A 214 8.35 1.70 1.15
CA GLN A 214 9.27 0.76 0.48
C GLN A 214 10.22 0.01 1.44
N ALA A 215 10.43 0.48 2.68
CA ALA A 215 11.43 -0.10 3.57
C ALA A 215 11.07 -1.51 4.08
N ARG A 216 9.81 -1.91 4.06
CA ARG A 216 9.34 -3.20 4.58
C ARG A 216 9.10 -4.20 3.47
N THR A 217 9.50 -5.46 3.70
CA THR A 217 9.23 -6.57 2.76
C THR A 217 7.73 -6.75 2.52
N ILE A 218 6.91 -6.61 3.56
CA ILE A 218 5.45 -6.57 3.45
C ILE A 218 5.04 -5.11 3.62
N ARG A 219 4.55 -4.51 2.53
CA ARG A 219 4.13 -3.10 2.52
C ARG A 219 3.01 -2.85 3.55
N VAL A 220 3.19 -1.84 4.36
CA VAL A 220 2.21 -1.34 5.33
C VAL A 220 1.73 0.04 4.88
N PRO A 221 0.42 0.36 4.95
CA PRO A 221 -0.09 1.69 4.64
C PRO A 221 0.55 2.77 5.52
N VAL A 222 0.77 3.98 4.95
CA VAL A 222 1.48 5.10 5.63
C VAL A 222 0.85 5.45 6.97
N HIS A 223 -0.49 5.56 7.04
CA HIS A 223 -1.19 5.88 8.29
C HIS A 223 -0.96 4.85 9.41
N MET A 224 -0.73 3.58 9.07
CA MET A 224 -0.37 2.55 10.07
C MET A 224 1.07 2.70 10.53
N VAL A 225 1.98 3.10 9.63
CA VAL A 225 3.38 3.40 9.99
C VAL A 225 3.43 4.58 10.97
N GLU A 226 2.60 5.61 10.78
CA GLU A 226 2.45 6.73 11.72
C GLU A 226 2.00 6.26 13.10
N VAL A 227 0.95 5.43 13.16
CA VAL A 227 0.47 4.88 14.44
C VAL A 227 1.55 4.05 15.13
N ILE A 228 2.30 3.23 14.38
CA ILE A 228 3.42 2.43 14.91
C ILE A 228 4.51 3.36 15.48
N ASN A 229 4.88 4.41 14.78
CA ASN A 229 5.88 5.37 15.21
C ASN A 229 5.43 6.14 16.47
N LYS A 230 4.17 6.63 16.49
CA LYS A 230 3.58 7.28 17.67
C LYS A 230 3.55 6.34 18.87
N ALA A 231 3.16 5.07 18.67
CA ALA A 231 3.15 4.06 19.72
C ALA A 231 4.56 3.75 20.24
N THR A 232 5.55 3.63 19.36
CA THR A 232 6.95 3.38 19.73
C THR A 232 7.55 4.55 20.52
N ARG A 233 7.27 5.79 20.12
CA ARG A 233 7.73 7.00 20.84
C ARG A 233 7.07 7.10 22.22
N CYS A 234 5.76 6.93 22.27
CA CYS A 234 5.01 6.92 23.53
C CYS A 234 5.53 5.83 24.48
N ASN A 235 5.82 4.62 23.95
CA ASN A 235 6.41 3.53 24.71
C ASN A 235 7.76 3.95 25.34
N ARG A 236 8.68 4.55 24.56
CA ARG A 236 9.97 5.05 25.05
C ARG A 236 9.81 6.10 26.14
N LYS A 237 8.89 7.07 25.94
CA LYS A 237 8.59 8.11 26.93
C LYS A 237 8.07 7.49 28.23
N LEU A 238 7.09 6.60 28.17
CA LEU A 238 6.52 5.96 29.34
C LEU A 238 7.49 5.03 30.05
N VAL A 239 8.39 4.33 29.34
CA VAL A 239 9.48 3.57 29.98
C VAL A 239 10.39 4.46 30.82
N GLN A 240 10.72 5.66 30.34
CA GLN A 240 11.53 6.62 31.09
C GLN A 240 10.79 7.17 32.32
N GLU A 241 9.48 7.41 32.24
CA GLU A 241 8.67 7.94 33.32
C GLU A 241 8.31 6.87 34.38
N LEU A 242 7.95 5.67 33.94
CA LEU A 242 7.46 4.59 34.82
C LEU A 242 8.60 3.68 35.33
N GLY A 243 9.76 3.67 34.69
CA GLY A 243 10.87 2.76 35.01
C GLY A 243 10.58 1.26 34.70
N ARG A 244 9.50 0.96 33.98
CA ARG A 244 9.08 -0.36 33.51
C ARG A 244 8.45 -0.28 32.13
N GLU A 245 8.31 -1.42 31.47
CA GLU A 245 7.53 -1.49 30.23
C GLU A 245 6.04 -1.13 30.49
N PRO A 246 5.47 -0.18 29.71
CA PRO A 246 4.08 0.21 29.84
C PRO A 246 3.15 -0.87 29.26
N THR A 247 1.94 -0.95 29.79
CA THR A 247 0.90 -1.81 29.21
C THR A 247 0.29 -1.17 27.97
N VAL A 248 -0.32 -2.00 27.10
CA VAL A 248 -1.00 -1.51 25.89
C VAL A 248 -2.10 -0.49 26.23
N GLU A 249 -2.75 -0.66 27.38
CA GLU A 249 -3.80 0.23 27.88
C GLU A 249 -3.25 1.61 28.28
N GLU A 250 -2.05 1.64 28.87
CA GLU A 250 -1.36 2.89 29.24
C GLU A 250 -0.93 3.67 28.00
N ILE A 251 -0.39 2.98 26.97
CA ILE A 251 -0.03 3.60 25.68
C ILE A 251 -1.29 4.14 24.99
N ALA A 252 -2.38 3.37 24.99
CA ALA A 252 -3.64 3.77 24.38
C ALA A 252 -4.25 5.00 25.07
N ALA A 253 -4.16 5.08 26.39
CA ALA A 253 -4.64 6.21 27.18
C ALA A 253 -3.83 7.49 26.89
N GLU A 254 -2.50 7.40 26.80
CA GLU A 254 -1.62 8.55 26.51
C GLU A 254 -1.84 9.08 25.08
N LEU A 255 -2.01 8.18 24.09
CA LEU A 255 -2.22 8.55 22.69
C LEU A 255 -3.69 8.92 22.38
N GLY A 256 -4.63 8.67 23.29
CA GLY A 256 -6.06 8.87 23.05
C GLY A 256 -6.65 7.96 21.96
N LEU A 257 -6.00 6.82 21.67
CA LEU A 257 -6.42 5.86 20.67
C LEU A 257 -7.09 4.63 21.31
N PRO A 258 -8.00 3.94 20.60
CA PRO A 258 -8.57 2.70 21.11
C PRO A 258 -7.48 1.61 21.24
N VAL A 259 -7.57 0.80 22.29
CA VAL A 259 -6.62 -0.28 22.62
C VAL A 259 -6.43 -1.25 21.44
N GLU A 260 -7.52 -1.54 20.72
CA GLU A 260 -7.52 -2.43 19.55
C GLU A 260 -6.55 -1.97 18.45
N LYS A 261 -6.51 -0.63 18.17
CA LYS A 261 -5.58 -0.07 17.19
C LYS A 261 -4.10 -0.21 17.60
N ILE A 262 -3.81 -0.10 18.90
CA ILE A 262 -2.44 -0.27 19.39
C ILE A 262 -2.02 -1.74 19.30
N ILE A 263 -2.92 -2.68 19.61
CA ILE A 263 -2.66 -4.12 19.44
C ILE A 263 -2.39 -4.45 17.97
N GLU A 264 -3.20 -3.91 17.05
CA GLU A 264 -3.01 -4.08 15.61
C GLU A 264 -1.69 -3.47 15.14
N ALA A 265 -1.36 -2.26 15.60
CA ALA A 265 -0.09 -1.59 15.30
C ALA A 265 1.11 -2.42 15.77
N ASN A 266 1.09 -2.93 17.00
CA ASN A 266 2.17 -3.76 17.54
C ASN A 266 2.31 -5.09 16.77
N ARG A 267 1.20 -5.70 16.35
CA ARG A 267 1.23 -6.91 15.53
C ARG A 267 1.80 -6.65 14.12
N THR A 268 1.49 -5.50 13.54
CA THR A 268 1.96 -5.10 12.21
C THR A 268 3.40 -4.58 12.25
N ALA A 269 3.87 -4.10 13.42
CA ALA A 269 5.21 -3.59 13.61
C ALA A 269 6.30 -4.68 13.52
N ALA A 270 5.95 -5.94 13.76
CA ALA A 270 6.90 -7.05 13.73
C ALA A 270 7.54 -7.20 12.35
N ASP A 271 8.88 -7.30 12.35
CA ASP A 271 9.64 -7.54 11.12
C ASP A 271 9.61 -9.03 10.75
N THR A 272 9.80 -9.31 9.46
CA THR A 272 9.89 -10.67 8.95
C THR A 272 11.26 -11.27 9.28
N LEU A 273 11.26 -12.56 9.66
CA LEU A 273 12.50 -13.31 9.90
C LEU A 273 13.00 -13.95 8.59
N SER A 274 14.31 -13.99 8.41
CA SER A 274 14.91 -14.71 7.27
C SER A 274 14.76 -16.21 7.47
N LEU A 275 14.41 -16.94 6.43
CA LEU A 275 14.39 -18.40 6.43
C LEU A 275 15.78 -19.02 6.55
N ASP A 276 16.82 -18.28 6.18
CA ASP A 276 18.21 -18.73 6.29
C ASP A 276 18.81 -18.52 7.68
N THR A 277 18.04 -17.97 8.62
CA THR A 277 18.51 -17.78 10.00
C THR A 277 18.84 -19.14 10.61
N PRO A 278 20.07 -19.35 11.13
CA PRO A 278 20.47 -20.61 11.74
C PRO A 278 19.68 -20.86 13.04
N VAL A 279 19.36 -22.12 13.30
CA VAL A 279 18.66 -22.57 14.50
C VAL A 279 19.55 -23.54 15.30
N GLY A 280 19.82 -23.21 16.54
CA GLY A 280 20.68 -24.01 17.42
C GLY A 280 22.14 -23.58 17.38
N ASP A 281 23.00 -24.33 18.10
CA ASP A 281 24.42 -24.05 18.23
C ASP A 281 25.25 -24.54 17.02
N GLU A 282 24.70 -25.47 16.24
CA GLU A 282 25.30 -26.00 15.01
C GLU A 282 24.70 -25.26 13.82
N GLU A 283 25.50 -24.47 13.07
CA GLU A 283 25.07 -23.60 11.96
C GLU A 283 24.49 -24.36 10.75
N ASP A 284 24.35 -25.66 10.80
CA ASP A 284 23.94 -26.52 9.69
C ASP A 284 22.43 -26.52 9.41
N THR A 285 21.58 -26.01 10.32
CA THR A 285 20.14 -26.06 10.20
C THR A 285 19.53 -24.64 10.20
N SER A 286 18.71 -24.33 9.20
CA SER A 286 18.01 -23.03 9.09
C SER A 286 16.51 -23.17 9.40
N ILE A 287 15.84 -22.03 9.73
CA ILE A 287 14.38 -21.97 9.95
C ILE A 287 13.63 -22.55 8.75
N GLY A 288 14.14 -22.31 7.52
CA GLY A 288 13.52 -22.81 6.30
C GLY A 288 13.38 -24.31 6.21
N SER A 289 14.28 -25.07 6.91
CA SER A 289 14.23 -26.53 6.95
C SER A 289 13.04 -27.09 7.75
N PHE A 290 12.41 -26.27 8.59
CA PHE A 290 11.25 -26.66 9.41
C PHE A 290 9.91 -26.26 8.77
N VAL A 291 9.93 -25.52 7.67
CA VAL A 291 8.71 -25.11 6.98
C VAL A 291 8.21 -26.25 6.13
N GLU A 292 7.00 -26.73 6.42
CA GLU A 292 6.36 -27.84 5.69
C GLU A 292 5.90 -27.38 4.30
N ASP A 293 5.91 -28.30 3.33
CA ASP A 293 5.36 -28.09 2.00
C ASP A 293 3.87 -28.44 1.96
N ASP A 294 3.01 -27.44 2.08
CA ASP A 294 1.56 -27.59 2.01
C ASP A 294 1.03 -27.77 0.58
N ARG A 295 1.87 -27.59 -0.44
CA ARG A 295 1.43 -27.65 -1.84
C ARG A 295 1.48 -29.05 -2.42
N THR A 296 2.45 -29.83 -2.00
CA THR A 296 2.63 -31.18 -2.49
C THR A 296 1.80 -32.13 -1.63
N PRO A 297 0.80 -32.86 -2.20
CA PRO A 297 0.00 -33.81 -1.43
C PRO A 297 0.89 -34.92 -0.90
N GLY A 298 0.66 -35.32 0.33
CA GLY A 298 1.36 -36.44 0.95
C GLY A 298 1.21 -37.74 0.14
N PRO A 299 2.15 -38.69 0.25
CA PRO A 299 2.10 -39.93 -0.51
C PRO A 299 0.81 -40.74 -0.30
N ALA A 300 0.27 -40.73 0.92
CA ALA A 300 -0.99 -41.39 1.25
C ALA A 300 -2.17 -40.72 0.55
N ASP A 301 -2.22 -39.38 0.58
CA ASP A 301 -3.29 -38.62 -0.07
C ASP A 301 -3.21 -38.71 -1.58
N ALA A 302 -2.02 -38.68 -2.16
CA ALA A 302 -1.78 -38.87 -3.59
C ALA A 302 -2.28 -40.25 -4.06
N THR A 303 -1.97 -41.30 -3.28
CA THR A 303 -2.42 -42.66 -3.57
C THR A 303 -3.95 -42.81 -3.43
N SER A 304 -4.50 -42.24 -2.36
CA SER A 304 -5.97 -42.24 -2.13
C SER A 304 -6.71 -41.50 -3.26
N ASN A 305 -6.19 -40.35 -3.71
CA ASN A 305 -6.76 -39.61 -4.82
C ASN A 305 -6.65 -40.38 -6.16
N ALA A 306 -5.54 -41.09 -6.40
CA ALA A 306 -5.38 -41.95 -7.56
C ALA A 306 -6.38 -43.13 -7.56
N MET A 307 -6.54 -43.83 -6.43
CA MET A 307 -7.51 -44.89 -6.28
C MET A 307 -8.94 -44.38 -6.41
N LEU A 308 -9.26 -43.20 -5.88
CA LEU A 308 -10.56 -42.54 -6.05
C LEU A 308 -10.84 -42.26 -7.53
N ALA A 309 -9.84 -41.72 -8.25
CA ALA A 309 -10.00 -41.44 -9.69
C ALA A 309 -10.24 -42.71 -10.52
N GLU A 310 -9.57 -43.82 -10.19
CA GLU A 310 -9.78 -45.12 -10.82
C GLU A 310 -11.16 -45.67 -10.50
N ALA A 311 -11.58 -45.66 -9.25
CA ALA A 311 -12.93 -46.09 -8.83
C ALA A 311 -14.03 -45.26 -9.49
N LEU A 312 -13.83 -43.94 -9.62
CA LEU A 312 -14.77 -43.06 -10.34
C LEU A 312 -14.86 -43.41 -11.82
N LYS A 313 -13.73 -43.72 -12.47
CA LYS A 313 -13.69 -44.13 -13.87
C LYS A 313 -14.46 -45.43 -14.08
N GLU A 314 -14.22 -46.46 -13.24
CA GLU A 314 -14.99 -47.72 -13.28
C GLU A 314 -16.50 -47.52 -13.11
N ILE A 315 -16.91 -46.63 -12.22
CA ILE A 315 -18.32 -46.35 -12.00
C ILE A 315 -18.93 -45.59 -13.17
N LEU A 316 -18.24 -44.65 -13.76
CA LEU A 316 -18.70 -43.93 -14.95
C LEU A 316 -18.84 -44.86 -16.18
N ASP A 317 -17.96 -45.85 -16.30
CA ASP A 317 -18.06 -46.88 -17.38
C ASP A 317 -19.31 -47.77 -17.26
N THR A 318 -20.00 -47.79 -16.10
CA THR A 318 -21.31 -48.47 -15.92
C THR A 318 -22.49 -47.63 -16.41
N LEU A 319 -22.30 -46.36 -16.78
CA LEU A 319 -23.29 -45.47 -17.37
C LEU A 319 -23.31 -45.63 -18.91
N THR A 320 -24.34 -45.07 -19.55
CA THR A 320 -24.28 -44.93 -21.01
C THR A 320 -23.20 -43.90 -21.42
N GLU A 321 -22.55 -44.12 -22.55
CA GLU A 321 -21.49 -43.28 -23.06
C GLU A 321 -21.86 -41.78 -23.00
N ARG A 322 -23.05 -41.41 -23.46
CA ARG A 322 -23.53 -40.02 -23.40
C ARG A 322 -23.70 -39.48 -21.96
N GLU A 323 -24.16 -40.31 -21.01
CA GLU A 323 -24.30 -39.90 -19.61
C GLU A 323 -22.93 -39.70 -18.96
N ALA A 324 -21.99 -40.59 -19.26
CA ALA A 324 -20.62 -40.51 -18.77
C ALA A 324 -19.89 -39.28 -19.30
N ASP A 325 -19.99 -39.01 -20.60
CA ASP A 325 -19.28 -37.85 -21.22
C ASP A 325 -19.84 -36.50 -20.74
N VAL A 326 -21.18 -36.40 -20.59
CA VAL A 326 -21.79 -35.21 -20.00
C VAL A 326 -21.25 -34.95 -18.60
N LEU A 327 -21.14 -35.97 -17.75
CA LEU A 327 -20.58 -35.82 -16.40
C LEU A 327 -19.08 -35.48 -16.45
N LYS A 328 -18.30 -36.17 -17.28
CA LYS A 328 -16.85 -35.92 -17.41
C LYS A 328 -16.58 -34.46 -17.81
N MET A 329 -17.31 -33.92 -18.79
CA MET A 329 -17.17 -32.51 -19.20
C MET A 329 -17.67 -31.56 -18.12
N ARG A 330 -18.81 -31.84 -17.54
CA ARG A 330 -19.42 -30.98 -16.53
C ARG A 330 -18.54 -30.77 -15.31
N PHE A 331 -17.86 -31.84 -14.86
CA PHE A 331 -17.00 -31.85 -13.69
C PHE A 331 -15.50 -31.70 -14.02
N GLY A 332 -15.15 -31.45 -15.30
CA GLY A 332 -13.78 -31.20 -15.70
C GLY A 332 -12.86 -32.41 -15.62
N MET A 333 -13.38 -33.63 -15.83
CA MET A 333 -12.56 -34.85 -15.77
C MET A 333 -11.72 -35.10 -17.04
N TYR A 334 -11.95 -34.34 -18.14
CA TYR A 334 -11.18 -34.44 -19.37
C TYR A 334 -9.99 -33.48 -19.41
N ASP A 335 -10.26 -32.20 -19.10
CA ASP A 335 -9.33 -31.08 -19.30
C ASP A 335 -9.09 -30.27 -18.01
N GLY A 336 -9.56 -30.75 -16.89
CA GLY A 336 -9.46 -30.07 -15.59
C GLY A 336 -10.34 -28.84 -15.46
N ARG A 337 -11.13 -28.48 -16.51
CA ARG A 337 -12.02 -27.32 -16.50
C ARG A 337 -13.48 -27.76 -16.43
N THR A 338 -14.23 -27.21 -15.48
CA THR A 338 -15.67 -27.39 -15.38
C THR A 338 -16.40 -26.60 -16.47
N HIS A 339 -17.23 -27.29 -17.28
CA HIS A 339 -18.03 -26.65 -18.33
C HIS A 339 -19.45 -26.33 -17.83
N THR A 340 -20.03 -25.26 -18.36
CA THR A 340 -21.42 -24.88 -18.10
C THR A 340 -22.41 -25.82 -18.84
N LEU A 341 -23.65 -25.90 -18.38
CA LEU A 341 -24.70 -26.73 -19.08
C LEU A 341 -24.94 -26.25 -20.53
N GLU A 342 -24.66 -24.99 -20.81
CA GLU A 342 -24.85 -24.37 -22.11
C GLU A 342 -23.72 -24.75 -23.08
N GLU A 343 -22.45 -24.68 -22.62
CA GLU A 343 -21.28 -25.14 -23.37
C GLU A 343 -21.36 -26.62 -23.70
N VAL A 344 -21.71 -27.46 -22.69
CA VAL A 344 -21.90 -28.89 -22.95
C VAL A 344 -23.05 -29.11 -23.93
N GLY A 345 -24.13 -28.32 -23.85
CA GLY A 345 -25.24 -28.35 -24.79
C GLY A 345 -24.83 -28.04 -26.23
N GLN A 346 -23.95 -27.06 -26.43
CA GLN A 346 -23.40 -26.71 -27.73
C GLN A 346 -22.57 -27.86 -28.32
N ILE A 347 -21.72 -28.49 -27.49
CA ILE A 347 -20.84 -29.60 -27.95
C ILE A 347 -21.68 -30.80 -28.39
N PHE A 348 -22.74 -31.16 -27.65
CA PHE A 348 -23.62 -32.30 -27.95
C PHE A 348 -24.76 -31.96 -28.91
N GLY A 349 -24.93 -30.71 -29.33
CA GLY A 349 -26.00 -30.27 -30.23
C GLY A 349 -27.39 -30.36 -29.61
N VAL A 350 -27.54 -30.18 -28.30
CA VAL A 350 -28.80 -30.28 -27.55
C VAL A 350 -29.02 -29.08 -26.66
N THR A 351 -30.28 -28.87 -26.25
CA THR A 351 -30.65 -27.76 -25.40
C THR A 351 -30.09 -27.90 -23.96
N ARG A 352 -29.81 -26.76 -23.30
CA ARG A 352 -29.38 -26.70 -21.90
C ARG A 352 -30.27 -27.58 -20.97
N GLU A 353 -31.58 -27.54 -21.13
CA GLU A 353 -32.49 -28.30 -20.31
C GLU A 353 -32.37 -29.81 -20.54
N ARG A 354 -32.03 -30.20 -21.76
CA ARG A 354 -31.81 -31.64 -22.07
C ARG A 354 -30.50 -32.13 -21.40
N ILE A 355 -29.45 -31.34 -21.38
CA ILE A 355 -28.25 -31.71 -20.63
C ILE A 355 -28.54 -31.82 -19.13
N ARG A 356 -29.30 -30.89 -18.55
CA ARG A 356 -29.71 -30.93 -17.13
C ARG A 356 -30.49 -32.19 -16.81
N GLN A 357 -31.38 -32.66 -17.72
CA GLN A 357 -32.10 -33.90 -17.55
C GLN A 357 -31.18 -35.13 -17.58
N ILE A 358 -30.20 -35.15 -18.51
CA ILE A 358 -29.21 -36.22 -18.62
C ILE A 358 -28.33 -36.25 -17.36
N GLU A 359 -27.81 -35.11 -16.90
CA GLU A 359 -27.03 -34.98 -15.67
C GLU A 359 -27.80 -35.52 -14.47
N ASN A 360 -29.02 -35.04 -14.24
CA ASN A 360 -29.88 -35.52 -13.12
C ASN A 360 -30.15 -37.01 -13.17
N LYS A 361 -30.38 -37.55 -14.37
CA LYS A 361 -30.61 -38.99 -14.55
C LYS A 361 -29.33 -39.80 -14.26
N ALA A 362 -28.19 -39.32 -14.69
CA ALA A 362 -26.88 -39.93 -14.44
C ALA A 362 -26.56 -39.93 -12.95
N ILE A 363 -26.72 -38.78 -12.27
CA ILE A 363 -26.51 -38.65 -10.82
C ILE A 363 -27.46 -39.57 -10.03
N ARG A 364 -28.74 -39.71 -10.43
CA ARG A 364 -29.66 -40.65 -9.78
C ARG A 364 -29.20 -42.09 -9.93
N LYS A 365 -28.69 -42.48 -11.10
CA LYS A 365 -28.11 -43.81 -11.31
C LYS A 365 -26.85 -44.04 -10.46
N LEU A 366 -26.02 -43.04 -10.26
CA LEU A 366 -24.83 -43.10 -9.40
C LEU A 366 -25.15 -43.23 -7.92
N ARG A 367 -26.28 -42.65 -7.46
CA ARG A 367 -26.75 -42.76 -6.07
C ARG A 367 -27.26 -44.14 -5.69
N HIS A 368 -27.38 -45.04 -6.65
CA HIS A 368 -27.81 -46.41 -6.33
C HIS A 368 -26.83 -47.10 -5.37
N PRO A 369 -27.32 -47.80 -4.32
CA PRO A 369 -26.45 -48.35 -3.26
C PRO A 369 -25.31 -49.23 -3.76
N SER A 370 -25.50 -50.01 -4.85
CA SER A 370 -24.47 -50.86 -5.42
C SER A 370 -23.27 -50.09 -6.01
N ARG A 371 -23.46 -48.81 -6.45
CA ARG A 371 -22.44 -47.96 -6.98
C ARG A 371 -21.88 -47.03 -5.90
N ALA A 372 -22.77 -46.47 -5.08
CA ALA A 372 -22.38 -45.57 -3.97
C ALA A 372 -21.46 -46.27 -2.96
N LYS A 373 -21.63 -47.58 -2.72
CA LYS A 373 -20.78 -48.33 -1.80
C LYS A 373 -19.31 -48.32 -2.20
N ARG A 374 -18.97 -48.30 -3.48
CA ARG A 374 -17.57 -48.29 -3.98
C ARG A 374 -16.85 -46.97 -3.70
N ILE A 375 -17.58 -45.86 -3.57
CA ILE A 375 -17.01 -44.52 -3.30
C ILE A 375 -17.00 -44.22 -1.80
N LYS A 376 -17.85 -44.92 -1.03
CA LYS A 376 -18.06 -44.62 0.39
C LYS A 376 -16.78 -44.72 1.23
N ASP A 377 -15.88 -45.62 0.83
CA ASP A 377 -14.63 -45.86 1.56
C ASP A 377 -13.62 -44.70 1.39
N PHE A 378 -13.83 -43.80 0.43
CA PHE A 378 -13.03 -42.59 0.21
C PHE A 378 -13.64 -41.32 0.84
N TYR A 379 -14.86 -41.43 1.43
CA TYR A 379 -15.49 -40.39 2.21
C TYR A 379 -15.20 -40.64 3.69
N CYS A 380 -14.17 -39.98 4.23
CA CYS A 380 -13.99 -39.82 5.68
C CYS A 380 -14.50 -38.48 6.13
#